data_2615e5d171ed1898ff620af54bd8ec9d
#
_entry.id   2615e5d171ed1898ff620af54bd8ec9d
#
_cell.length_a   1.000
_cell.length_b   1.000
_cell.length_c   1.000
_cell.angle_alpha   90.00
_cell.angle_beta   90.00
_cell.angle_gamma   90.00
#
_symmetry.space_group_name_H-M   'P 1'
#
loop_
_entity.id
_entity.type
_entity.pdbx_description
1 polymer ?
#
loop_
_entity_poly.entity_id
_entity_poly.type
_entity_poly.pdbx_seq_one_letter_code
_entity_poly.pdbx_strand_id
1 'polypeptide(L)'
;MDKLKYGLAYCLVFRALKDRLGFTHIRSASTGGAALGPDTFRFFHALGVNLKQIYGQTEISGISCIHYDGDIDFDSVGKPIPGTEIKITEEGEIVSRSSSLFMGYYENQEATD
;
A
#
# COMPACT_ATOMS: atom_id res chain seq x y z
N MET A 1 9.52 -21.68 -4.39
CA MET A 1 10.56 -21.65 -5.46
C MET A 1 11.88 -22.02 -4.82
N ASP A 2 12.67 -22.90 -5.45
CA ASP A 2 13.96 -23.32 -4.94
C ASP A 2 14.94 -22.14 -4.89
N LYS A 3 15.63 -21.95 -3.77
CA LYS A 3 16.55 -20.80 -3.54
C LYS A 3 17.62 -20.68 -4.63
N LEU A 4 18.10 -21.82 -5.16
CA LEU A 4 19.08 -21.83 -6.23
C LEU A 4 18.51 -21.31 -7.55
N LYS A 5 17.31 -21.75 -7.92
CA LYS A 5 16.61 -21.29 -9.13
C LYS A 5 16.27 -19.80 -9.04
N TYR A 6 15.84 -19.33 -7.87
CA TYR A 6 15.61 -17.90 -7.65
C TYR A 6 16.90 -17.08 -7.80
N GLY A 7 18.02 -17.53 -7.19
CA GLY A 7 19.31 -16.86 -7.30
C GLY A 7 19.78 -16.74 -8.75
N LEU A 8 19.63 -17.80 -9.53
CA LEU A 8 20.00 -17.79 -10.95
C LEU A 8 19.09 -16.84 -11.77
N ALA A 9 17.79 -16.89 -11.58
CA ALA A 9 16.84 -15.99 -12.22
C ALA A 9 17.08 -14.54 -11.85
N TYR A 10 17.44 -14.27 -10.59
CA TYR A 10 17.77 -12.94 -10.12
C TYR A 10 19.01 -12.38 -10.83
N CYS A 11 20.08 -13.16 -10.90
CA CYS A 11 21.32 -12.71 -11.56
C CYS A 11 21.15 -12.48 -13.05
N LEU A 12 20.41 -13.36 -13.75
CA LEU A 12 20.30 -13.32 -15.21
C LEU A 12 19.24 -12.33 -15.70
N VAL A 13 18.14 -12.15 -14.96
CA VAL A 13 16.95 -11.41 -15.45
C VAL A 13 16.55 -10.31 -14.48
N PHE A 14 16.27 -10.63 -13.22
CA PHE A 14 15.61 -9.70 -12.30
C PHE A 14 16.48 -8.50 -11.95
N ARG A 15 17.79 -8.70 -11.81
CA ARG A 15 18.73 -7.61 -11.55
C ARG A 15 18.74 -6.58 -12.68
N ALA A 16 18.83 -7.02 -13.93
CA ALA A 16 18.81 -6.13 -15.09
C ALA A 16 17.46 -5.41 -15.25
N LEU A 17 16.36 -6.13 -15.00
CA LEU A 17 15.01 -5.55 -15.05
C LEU A 17 14.81 -4.52 -13.93
N LYS A 18 15.22 -4.84 -12.71
CA LYS A 18 15.17 -3.95 -11.55
C LYS A 18 15.95 -2.66 -11.80
N ASP A 19 17.13 -2.77 -12.42
CA ASP A 19 17.97 -1.63 -12.78
C ASP A 19 17.30 -0.74 -13.82
N ARG A 20 16.77 -1.33 -14.89
CA ARG A 20 16.05 -0.59 -15.95
C ARG A 20 14.79 0.11 -15.44
N LEU A 21 14.12 -0.44 -14.44
CA LEU A 21 12.95 0.16 -13.80
C LEU A 21 13.32 1.20 -12.73
N GLY A 22 14.62 1.41 -12.45
CA GLY A 22 15.09 2.36 -11.45
C GLY A 22 14.96 1.88 -10.00
N PHE A 23 14.73 0.58 -9.78
CA PHE A 23 14.48 0.03 -8.43
C PHE A 23 15.72 -0.55 -7.75
N THR A 24 16.90 -0.46 -8.36
CA THR A 24 18.12 -1.07 -7.80
C THR A 24 18.45 -0.56 -6.40
N HIS A 25 18.25 0.72 -6.15
CA HIS A 25 18.57 1.37 -4.87
C HIS A 25 17.33 1.76 -4.06
N ILE A 26 16.16 1.29 -4.47
CA ILE A 26 14.92 1.60 -3.75
C ILE A 26 14.92 0.93 -2.37
N ARG A 27 14.60 1.69 -1.33
CA ARG A 27 14.53 1.20 0.06
C ARG A 27 13.12 0.87 0.47
N SER A 28 12.15 1.64 -0.03
CA SER A 28 10.73 1.45 0.23
C SER A 28 9.95 1.86 -0.99
N ALA A 29 8.90 1.13 -1.29
CA ALA A 29 7.95 1.44 -2.35
C ALA A 29 6.54 1.30 -1.81
N SER A 30 5.66 2.21 -2.19
CA SER A 30 4.25 2.13 -1.84
C SER A 30 3.37 2.45 -3.04
N THR A 31 2.20 1.86 -3.05
CA THR A 31 1.14 2.10 -4.04
C THR A 31 -0.18 2.35 -3.34
N GLY A 32 -0.99 3.26 -3.87
CA GLY A 32 -2.29 3.62 -3.32
C GLY A 32 -3.15 4.35 -4.33
N GLY A 33 -4.34 4.79 -3.92
CA GLY A 33 -5.33 5.41 -4.79
C GLY A 33 -6.21 4.40 -5.53
N ALA A 34 -5.71 3.21 -5.81
CA ALA A 34 -6.46 2.06 -6.30
C ALA A 34 -5.82 0.77 -5.82
N ALA A 35 -6.59 -0.31 -5.76
CA ALA A 35 -6.07 -1.62 -5.45
C ALA A 35 -5.14 -2.11 -6.57
N LEU A 36 -3.91 -2.45 -6.21
CA LEU A 36 -2.99 -3.11 -7.11
C LEU A 36 -3.28 -4.62 -7.04
N GLY A 37 -3.64 -5.27 -8.11
CA GLY A 37 -3.94 -6.70 -8.09
C GLY A 37 -2.79 -7.56 -7.53
N PRO A 38 -3.10 -8.72 -6.90
CA PRO A 38 -2.12 -9.55 -6.19
C PRO A 38 -0.99 -10.06 -7.10
N ASP A 39 -1.24 -10.28 -8.38
CA ASP A 39 -0.21 -10.72 -9.32
C ASP A 39 0.86 -9.65 -9.58
N THR A 40 0.45 -8.38 -9.64
CA THR A 40 1.38 -7.26 -9.76
C THR A 40 2.21 -7.11 -8.49
N PHE A 41 1.60 -7.30 -7.31
CA PHE A 41 2.33 -7.35 -6.03
C PHE A 41 3.38 -8.46 -6.05
N ARG A 42 2.99 -9.70 -6.42
CA ARG A 42 3.90 -10.84 -6.51
C ARG A 42 5.06 -10.58 -7.46
N PHE A 43 4.79 -9.94 -8.59
CA PHE A 43 5.83 -9.57 -9.56
C PHE A 43 6.87 -8.64 -8.94
N PHE A 44 6.49 -7.53 -8.31
CA PHE A 44 7.43 -6.60 -7.68
C PHE A 44 8.18 -7.24 -6.51
N HIS A 45 7.51 -8.04 -5.69
CA HIS A 45 8.16 -8.78 -4.61
C HIS A 45 9.16 -9.82 -5.15
N ALA A 46 8.85 -10.49 -6.26
CA ALA A 46 9.78 -11.39 -6.93
C ALA A 46 11.04 -10.68 -7.46
N LEU A 47 10.91 -9.41 -7.88
CA LEU A 47 12.04 -8.55 -8.22
C LEU A 47 12.85 -8.10 -6.99
N GLY A 48 12.41 -8.40 -5.77
CA GLY A 48 13.03 -7.92 -4.54
C GLY A 48 12.73 -6.45 -4.24
N VAL A 49 11.59 -5.94 -4.70
CA VAL A 49 11.04 -4.63 -4.32
C VAL A 49 10.09 -4.82 -3.17
N ASN A 50 10.36 -4.21 -2.02
CA ASN A 50 9.47 -4.24 -0.85
C ASN A 50 8.29 -3.28 -1.07
N LEU A 51 7.37 -3.68 -1.97
CA LEU A 51 6.19 -2.90 -2.31
C LEU A 51 5.12 -3.07 -1.23
N LYS A 52 4.52 -1.96 -0.81
CA LYS A 52 3.46 -1.88 0.19
C LYS A 52 2.20 -1.28 -0.41
N GLN A 53 1.04 -1.80 -0.05
CA GLN A 53 -0.22 -1.13 -0.29
C GLN A 53 -0.42 -0.07 0.77
N ILE A 54 -0.96 1.07 0.37
CA ILE A 54 -1.51 2.10 1.26
C ILE A 54 -2.97 2.34 0.89
N TYR A 55 -3.77 2.64 1.89
CA TYR A 55 -5.15 3.08 1.75
C TYR A 55 -5.34 4.39 2.51
N GLY A 56 -6.13 5.28 1.93
CA GLY A 56 -6.49 6.53 2.56
C GLY A 56 -7.44 7.35 1.72
N GLN A 57 -7.84 8.47 2.27
CA GLN A 57 -8.81 9.41 1.71
C GLN A 57 -8.31 10.83 1.95
N THR A 58 -8.75 11.77 1.14
CA THR A 58 -8.43 13.20 1.29
C THR A 58 -8.93 13.72 2.62
N GLU A 59 -10.10 13.28 3.04
CA GLU A 59 -10.79 13.64 4.27
C GLU A 59 -10.00 13.32 5.55
N ILE A 60 -9.10 12.34 5.48
CA ILE A 60 -8.21 11.96 6.59
C ILE A 60 -6.76 12.38 6.34
N SER A 61 -6.55 13.37 5.46
CA SER A 61 -5.25 13.93 5.09
C SER A 61 -4.28 12.90 4.50
N GLY A 62 -4.78 11.85 3.85
CA GLY A 62 -3.96 10.94 3.06
C GLY A 62 -4.04 9.48 3.50
N ILE A 63 -3.12 9.01 4.33
CA ILE A 63 -2.96 7.58 4.62
C ILE A 63 -3.70 7.18 5.90
N SER A 64 -4.53 6.14 5.81
CA SER A 64 -5.23 5.52 6.94
C SER A 64 -4.68 4.13 7.27
N CYS A 65 -4.35 3.34 6.25
CA CYS A 65 -3.74 2.02 6.40
C CYS A 65 -2.50 1.87 5.56
N ILE A 66 -1.58 1.02 6.01
CA ILE A 66 -0.36 0.66 5.30
C ILE A 66 0.06 -0.77 5.65
N HIS A 67 0.73 -1.45 4.72
CA HIS A 67 1.48 -2.66 5.04
C HIS A 67 2.73 -2.33 5.86
N TYR A 68 2.96 -3.09 6.92
CA TYR A 68 4.22 -3.03 7.68
C TYR A 68 5.26 -4.01 7.13
N ASP A 69 6.53 -3.76 7.43
CA ASP A 69 7.60 -4.66 7.03
C ASP A 69 7.41 -6.04 7.68
N GLY A 70 7.47 -7.08 6.86
CA GLY A 70 7.26 -8.46 7.31
C GLY A 70 5.80 -8.87 7.52
N ASP A 71 4.84 -7.95 7.30
CA ASP A 71 3.41 -8.19 7.44
C ASP A 71 2.67 -7.66 6.20
N ILE A 72 2.99 -8.25 5.05
CA ILE A 72 2.43 -7.89 3.76
C ILE A 72 1.44 -8.96 3.31
N ASP A 73 0.20 -8.56 3.13
CA ASP A 73 -0.87 -9.37 2.59
C ASP A 73 -1.34 -8.78 1.25
N PHE A 74 -1.22 -9.55 0.17
CA PHE A 74 -1.52 -9.08 -1.19
C PHE A 74 -3.01 -8.86 -1.45
N ASP A 75 -3.87 -9.38 -0.58
CA ASP A 75 -5.32 -9.25 -0.67
C ASP A 75 -5.88 -8.20 0.32
N SER A 76 -5.00 -7.44 0.98
CA SER A 76 -5.38 -6.41 1.94
C SER A 76 -4.69 -5.07 1.68
N VAL A 77 -5.18 -4.02 2.31
CA VAL A 77 -4.55 -2.67 2.31
C VAL A 77 -3.68 -2.42 3.53
N GLY A 78 -3.45 -3.46 4.34
CA GLY A 78 -2.65 -3.38 5.55
C GLY A 78 -3.45 -3.00 6.80
N LYS A 79 -2.75 -2.48 7.79
CA LYS A 79 -3.29 -2.12 9.10
C LYS A 79 -3.36 -0.61 9.29
N PRO A 80 -4.26 -0.12 10.15
CA PRO A 80 -4.31 1.30 10.50
C PRO A 80 -2.95 1.82 10.98
N ILE A 81 -2.64 3.05 10.57
CA ILE A 81 -1.46 3.74 11.07
C ILE A 81 -1.68 4.20 12.52
N PRO A 82 -0.61 4.43 13.31
CA PRO A 82 -0.75 4.95 14.66
C PRO A 82 -1.61 6.21 14.73
N GLY A 83 -2.54 6.27 15.68
CA GLY A 83 -3.46 7.40 15.84
C GLY A 83 -4.66 7.40 14.90
N THR A 84 -4.84 6.35 14.10
CA THR A 84 -6.00 6.15 13.24
C THR A 84 -6.75 4.90 13.67
N GLU A 85 -8.07 5.04 13.86
CA GLU A 85 -8.99 3.95 14.11
C GLU A 85 -9.84 3.72 12.86
N ILE A 86 -10.05 2.47 12.49
CA ILE A 86 -10.91 2.10 11.36
C ILE A 86 -11.92 1.06 11.81
N LYS A 87 -13.16 1.24 11.40
CA LYS A 87 -14.25 0.31 11.61
C LYS A 87 -15.00 0.11 10.29
N ILE A 88 -15.40 -1.13 10.03
CA ILE A 88 -16.37 -1.45 8.97
C ILE A 88 -17.72 -1.61 9.64
N THR A 89 -18.71 -0.88 9.17
CA THR A 89 -20.09 -0.98 9.67
C THR A 89 -20.77 -2.26 9.18
N GLU A 90 -21.96 -2.55 9.70
CA GLU A 90 -22.76 -3.70 9.25
C GLU A 90 -23.20 -3.56 7.79
N GLU A 91 -23.33 -2.32 7.31
CA GLU A 91 -23.67 -1.98 5.92
C GLU A 91 -22.44 -2.05 4.98
N GLY A 92 -21.23 -2.28 5.52
CA GLY A 92 -20.00 -2.37 4.75
C GLY A 92 -19.28 -1.04 4.52
N GLU A 93 -19.69 0.04 5.18
CA GLU A 93 -19.01 1.33 5.12
C GLU A 93 -17.73 1.33 5.94
N ILE A 94 -16.70 1.99 5.41
CA ILE A 94 -15.42 2.21 6.11
C ILE A 94 -15.50 3.53 6.87
N VAL A 95 -15.55 3.46 8.19
CA VAL A 95 -15.55 4.62 9.08
C VAL A 95 -14.18 4.78 9.71
N SER A 96 -13.66 6.00 9.65
CA SER A 96 -12.32 6.33 10.15
C SER A 96 -12.37 7.43 11.20
N ARG A 97 -11.52 7.30 12.23
CA ARG A 97 -11.30 8.33 13.25
C ARG A 97 -9.80 8.61 13.36
N SER A 98 -9.42 9.88 13.23
CA SER A 98 -8.03 10.34 13.37
C SER A 98 -7.99 11.82 13.75
N SER A 99 -6.88 12.24 14.35
CA SER A 99 -6.57 13.67 14.53
C SER A 99 -6.24 14.37 13.21
N SER A 100 -6.05 13.61 12.13
CA SER A 100 -5.76 14.11 10.78
C SER A 100 -7.04 14.35 9.96
N LEU A 101 -8.23 14.26 10.56
CA LEU A 101 -9.47 14.55 9.86
C LEU A 101 -9.48 16.01 9.39
N PHE A 102 -9.90 16.24 8.15
CA PHE A 102 -10.04 17.59 7.58
C PHE A 102 -11.15 18.37 8.29
N MET A 103 -11.20 19.70 8.09
CA MET A 103 -12.22 20.55 8.72
C MET A 103 -13.56 20.51 7.99
N GLY A 104 -13.59 20.06 6.75
CA GLY A 104 -14.79 19.98 5.93
C GLY A 104 -14.52 20.34 4.47
N TYR A 105 -15.57 20.22 3.65
CA TYR A 105 -15.53 20.60 2.24
C TYR A 105 -15.75 22.11 2.08
N TYR A 106 -14.95 22.72 1.22
CA TYR A 106 -15.03 24.15 0.95
C TYR A 106 -16.40 24.54 0.42
N GLU A 107 -17.06 25.50 1.09
CA GLU A 107 -18.40 26.00 0.78
C GLU A 107 -19.48 24.91 0.59
N ASN A 108 -19.33 23.75 1.25
CA ASN A 108 -20.29 22.65 1.18
C ASN A 108 -20.52 22.03 2.55
N GLN A 109 -21.38 22.68 3.35
CA GLN A 109 -21.68 22.24 4.71
C GLN A 109 -22.47 20.91 4.71
N GLU A 110 -23.38 20.73 3.75
CA GLU A 110 -24.21 19.52 3.66
C GLU A 110 -23.36 18.24 3.45
N ALA A 111 -22.28 18.35 2.68
CA ALA A 111 -21.36 17.23 2.49
C ALA A 111 -20.35 17.07 3.63
N THR A 112 -20.23 18.09 4.51
CA THR A 112 -19.30 18.08 5.65
C THR A 112 -19.91 17.40 6.87
N ASP A 113 -21.21 17.53 7.09
CA ASP A 113 -21.97 17.01 8.24
C ASP A 113 -22.34 15.53 8.03
#